data_0e354b696ac54c87c87f4c3eaf8078e4
#
_entry.id   0e354b696ac54c87c87f4c3eaf8078e4
#
_cell.length_a   1.000
_cell.length_b   1.000
_cell.length_c   1.000
_cell.angle_alpha   90.00
_cell.angle_beta   90.00
_cell.angle_gamma   90.00
#
_symmetry.space_group_name_H-M   'P 1'
#
loop_
_entity.id
_entity.type
_entity.pdbx_description
1 polymer ?
#
loop_
_entity_poly.entity_id
_entity_poly.type
_entity_poly.pdbx_seq_one_letter_code
_entity_poly.pdbx_strand_id
1 'polypeptide(L)'
;FKDLCRDFAKHIAAAAPATVEEMLAQPFYADASKTVNDLIGEATASIGEKISVRRFARFVAEHGMVDTYNHMGGRIGVMVELSCPEVNDEVKALSHDLVMHIAAANPQFVRRDEVPTDNLEKEREVLTQQALNEGKPAKIVERMVGGRIEKYYKEVCLLEQPFVKDPDINVTKMLGGKADIVRFVRFERGE
;
A
#
# COMPACT_ATOMS: atom_id res chain seq x y z
N PHE A 1 2.22 22.98 -0.48
CA PHE A 1 2.05 21.61 -1.02
C PHE A 1 1.34 20.66 -0.03
N LYS A 2 1.82 20.55 1.22
CA LYS A 2 1.20 19.64 2.23
C LYS A 2 -0.26 20.02 2.53
N ASP A 3 -0.59 21.30 2.60
CA ASP A 3 -1.95 21.76 2.85
C ASP A 3 -2.85 21.42 1.65
N LEU A 4 -2.37 21.59 0.43
CA LEU A 4 -3.06 21.17 -0.79
C LEU A 4 -3.38 19.67 -0.78
N CYS A 5 -2.40 18.81 -0.40
CA CYS A 5 -2.63 17.38 -0.27
C CYS A 5 -3.70 17.05 0.79
N ARG A 6 -3.68 17.77 1.92
CA ARG A 6 -4.68 17.60 2.99
C ARG A 6 -6.07 18.01 2.53
N ASP A 7 -6.17 19.11 1.80
CA ASP A 7 -7.42 19.61 1.28
C ASP A 7 -8.02 18.68 0.22
N PHE A 8 -7.17 18.11 -0.65
CA PHE A 8 -7.62 17.08 -1.60
C PHE A 8 -8.05 15.80 -0.90
N ALA A 9 -7.35 15.36 0.15
CA ALA A 9 -7.78 14.21 0.94
C ALA A 9 -9.16 14.43 1.59
N LYS A 10 -9.43 15.64 2.12
CA LYS A 10 -10.74 16.01 2.64
C LYS A 10 -11.81 16.04 1.55
N HIS A 11 -11.47 16.56 0.36
CA HIS A 11 -12.38 16.56 -0.78
C HIS A 11 -12.74 15.12 -1.19
N ILE A 12 -11.75 14.23 -1.33
CA ILE A 12 -11.96 12.81 -1.66
C ILE A 12 -12.84 12.13 -0.60
N ALA A 13 -12.61 12.41 0.68
CA ALA A 13 -13.42 11.85 1.75
C ALA A 13 -14.89 12.30 1.68
N ALA A 14 -15.12 13.57 1.37
CA ALA A 14 -16.46 14.17 1.33
C ALA A 14 -17.22 13.88 0.03
N ALA A 15 -16.58 14.05 -1.12
CA ALA A 15 -17.20 13.95 -2.45
C ALA A 15 -17.17 12.54 -3.05
N ALA A 16 -16.33 11.63 -2.49
CA ALA A 16 -16.21 10.23 -2.87
C ALA A 16 -16.06 9.99 -4.40
N PRO A 17 -15.17 10.69 -5.13
CA PRO A 17 -14.99 10.49 -6.54
C PRO A 17 -14.54 9.05 -6.83
N ALA A 18 -14.97 8.49 -7.97
CA ALA A 18 -14.58 7.15 -8.38
C ALA A 18 -13.22 7.14 -9.11
N THR A 19 -12.88 8.22 -9.82
CA THR A 19 -11.64 8.35 -10.60
C THR A 19 -10.96 9.69 -10.37
N VAL A 20 -9.70 9.79 -10.79
CA VAL A 20 -8.95 11.07 -10.75
C VAL A 20 -9.61 12.11 -11.65
N GLU A 21 -10.07 11.72 -12.84
CA GLU A 21 -10.75 12.61 -13.79
C GLU A 21 -12.02 13.18 -13.20
N GLU A 22 -12.82 12.34 -12.54
CA GLU A 22 -14.02 12.80 -11.81
C GLU A 22 -13.65 13.77 -10.69
N MET A 23 -12.68 13.42 -9.85
CA MET A 23 -12.18 14.30 -8.78
C MET A 23 -11.77 15.66 -9.30
N LEU A 24 -11.01 15.72 -10.40
CA LEU A 24 -10.52 16.96 -10.99
C LEU A 24 -11.64 17.88 -11.48
N ALA A 25 -12.72 17.30 -12.01
CA ALA A 25 -13.87 18.01 -12.54
C ALA A 25 -14.88 18.46 -11.45
N GLN A 26 -14.83 17.88 -10.26
CA GLN A 26 -15.75 18.20 -9.18
C GLN A 26 -15.54 19.62 -8.63
N PRO A 27 -16.63 20.33 -8.27
CA PRO A 27 -16.52 21.53 -7.44
C PRO A 27 -15.82 21.21 -6.12
N PHE A 28 -14.88 22.05 -5.74
CA PHE A 28 -14.10 21.79 -4.51
C PHE A 28 -14.99 21.90 -3.25
N TYR A 29 -14.85 20.96 -2.33
CA TYR A 29 -15.74 20.82 -1.17
C TYR A 29 -15.81 22.05 -0.27
N ALA A 30 -14.75 22.85 -0.19
CA ALA A 30 -14.67 24.03 0.65
C ALA A 30 -14.97 25.33 -0.11
N ASP A 31 -14.94 25.33 -1.45
CA ASP A 31 -15.25 26.46 -2.32
C ASP A 31 -15.80 25.96 -3.67
N ALA A 32 -17.09 25.83 -3.76
CA ALA A 32 -17.78 25.32 -4.96
C ALA A 32 -17.68 26.26 -6.20
N SER A 33 -17.12 27.45 -6.07
CA SER A 33 -16.85 28.34 -7.20
C SER A 33 -15.66 27.91 -8.05
N LYS A 34 -14.84 26.97 -7.55
CA LYS A 34 -13.67 26.44 -8.20
C LYS A 34 -13.75 24.91 -8.27
N THR A 35 -13.20 24.35 -9.32
CA THR A 35 -12.98 22.89 -9.42
C THR A 35 -11.66 22.52 -8.74
N VAL A 36 -11.48 21.23 -8.44
CA VAL A 36 -10.19 20.73 -7.95
C VAL A 36 -9.07 21.01 -8.96
N ASN A 37 -9.38 20.93 -10.26
CA ASN A 37 -8.41 21.24 -11.32
C ASN A 37 -7.97 22.70 -11.31
N ASP A 38 -8.89 23.64 -11.01
CA ASP A 38 -8.55 25.06 -10.88
C ASP A 38 -7.55 25.31 -9.75
N LEU A 39 -7.74 24.63 -8.60
CA LEU A 39 -6.81 24.69 -7.47
C LEU A 39 -5.43 24.16 -7.82
N ILE A 40 -5.34 23.10 -8.61
CA ILE A 40 -4.06 22.58 -9.11
C ILE A 40 -3.37 23.60 -10.01
N GLY A 41 -4.13 24.27 -10.90
CA GLY A 41 -3.62 25.35 -11.74
C GLY A 41 -3.06 26.52 -10.93
N GLU A 42 -3.82 27.01 -9.94
CA GLU A 42 -3.39 28.07 -9.01
C GLU A 42 -2.13 27.68 -8.22
N ALA A 43 -2.09 26.44 -7.70
CA ALA A 43 -0.93 25.96 -6.96
C ALA A 43 0.30 25.80 -7.85
N THR A 44 0.12 25.31 -9.08
CA THR A 44 1.18 25.21 -10.10
C THR A 44 1.77 26.58 -10.42
N ALA A 45 0.90 27.58 -10.63
CA ALA A 45 1.33 28.95 -10.91
C ALA A 45 2.07 29.59 -9.71
N SER A 46 1.60 29.31 -8.49
CA SER A 46 2.19 29.86 -7.26
C SER A 46 3.54 29.23 -6.90
N ILE A 47 3.68 27.91 -7.09
CA ILE A 47 4.89 27.14 -6.72
C ILE A 47 5.92 27.17 -7.84
N GLY A 48 5.50 27.35 -9.09
CA GLY A 48 6.36 27.34 -10.26
C GLY A 48 6.75 25.94 -10.74
N GLU A 49 6.13 24.89 -10.19
CA GLU A 49 6.35 23.50 -10.56
C GLU A 49 5.02 22.85 -10.97
N LYS A 50 5.06 21.97 -11.99
CA LYS A 50 3.89 21.24 -12.43
C LYS A 50 3.41 20.29 -11.33
N ILE A 51 2.18 20.52 -10.86
CA ILE A 51 1.50 19.66 -9.89
C ILE A 51 0.47 18.81 -10.64
N SER A 52 0.37 17.54 -10.28
CA SER A 52 -0.68 16.64 -10.77
C SER A 52 -1.07 15.63 -9.70
N VAL A 53 -2.34 15.25 -9.68
CA VAL A 53 -2.81 14.10 -8.92
C VAL A 53 -2.75 12.88 -9.84
N ARG A 54 -1.90 11.92 -9.50
CA ARG A 54 -1.73 10.71 -10.31
C ARG A 54 -2.71 9.61 -9.89
N ARG A 55 -2.94 9.49 -8.59
CA ARG A 55 -3.82 8.48 -7.98
C ARG A 55 -4.25 8.93 -6.60
N PHE A 56 -5.32 8.35 -6.11
CA PHE A 56 -5.76 8.44 -4.72
C PHE A 56 -6.36 7.11 -4.28
N ALA A 57 -6.58 6.95 -2.99
CA ALA A 57 -7.36 5.85 -2.42
C ALA A 57 -8.31 6.39 -1.35
N ARG A 58 -9.48 5.78 -1.26
CA ARG A 58 -10.50 6.05 -0.23
C ARG A 58 -10.98 4.74 0.35
N PHE A 59 -10.78 4.56 1.65
CA PHE A 59 -11.25 3.39 2.38
C PHE A 59 -12.38 3.79 3.32
N VAL A 60 -13.37 2.91 3.42
CA VAL A 60 -14.47 3.01 4.38
C VAL A 60 -14.61 1.62 5.00
N ALA A 61 -14.31 1.51 6.29
CA ALA A 61 -14.46 0.26 7.03
C ALA A 61 -15.92 0.10 7.46
N GLU A 62 -16.55 -1.01 7.07
CA GLU A 62 -17.89 -1.38 7.54
C GLU A 62 -17.81 -2.07 8.91
N HIS A 63 -16.81 -2.95 9.10
CA HIS A 63 -16.57 -3.72 10.32
C HIS A 63 -15.10 -3.66 10.69
N GLY A 64 -14.73 -2.72 11.55
CA GLY A 64 -13.35 -2.56 11.96
C GLY A 64 -12.88 -1.11 11.89
N MET A 65 -11.67 -0.87 11.38
CA MET A 65 -11.07 0.45 11.33
C MET A 65 -10.19 0.67 10.11
N VAL A 66 -9.99 1.93 9.78
CA VAL A 66 -8.94 2.41 8.87
C VAL A 66 -7.90 3.16 9.68
N ASP A 67 -6.63 2.85 9.48
CA ASP A 67 -5.51 3.58 10.07
C ASP A 67 -4.60 4.14 8.99
N THR A 68 -3.89 5.22 9.32
CA THR A 68 -3.02 5.93 8.38
C THR A 68 -1.68 6.27 9.01
N TYR A 69 -0.63 6.28 8.20
CA TYR A 69 0.70 6.70 8.63
C TYR A 69 1.40 7.51 7.55
N ASN A 70 1.94 8.66 7.95
CA ASN A 70 2.77 9.50 7.10
C ASN A 70 4.22 9.43 7.55
N HIS A 71 5.07 8.86 6.72
CA HIS A 71 6.50 8.69 6.99
C HIS A 71 7.34 9.75 6.28
N MET A 72 8.51 10.09 6.88
CA MET A 72 9.48 11.05 6.33
C MET A 72 8.84 12.38 5.89
N GLY A 73 8.00 12.96 6.76
CA GLY A 73 7.38 14.25 6.50
C GLY A 73 6.37 14.27 5.33
N GLY A 74 5.74 13.10 5.03
CA GLY A 74 4.78 12.94 3.96
C GLY A 74 5.40 12.51 2.62
N ARG A 75 6.61 11.97 2.65
CA ARG A 75 7.20 11.31 1.48
C ARG A 75 6.49 9.98 1.18
N ILE A 76 6.21 9.20 2.21
CA ILE A 76 5.47 7.94 2.11
C ILE A 76 4.19 8.08 2.91
N GLY A 77 3.06 7.76 2.29
CA GLY A 77 1.75 7.65 2.92
C GLY A 77 1.27 6.20 2.88
N VAL A 78 0.77 5.72 4.01
CA VAL A 78 0.19 4.38 4.15
C VAL A 78 -1.22 4.50 4.70
N MET A 79 -2.12 3.67 4.20
CA MET A 79 -3.46 3.47 4.76
C MET A 79 -3.76 1.98 4.77
N VAL A 80 -4.33 1.47 5.86
CA VAL A 80 -4.75 0.09 6.02
C VAL A 80 -6.18 0.02 6.51
N GLU A 81 -6.94 -0.92 6.00
CA GLU A 81 -8.26 -1.29 6.52
C GLU A 81 -8.15 -2.63 7.21
N LEU A 82 -8.55 -2.66 8.47
CA LEU A 82 -8.66 -3.86 9.29
C LEU A 82 -10.12 -4.22 9.53
N SER A 83 -10.43 -5.50 9.44
CA SER A 83 -11.67 -6.09 9.95
C SER A 83 -11.40 -6.68 11.32
N CYS A 84 -12.22 -6.33 12.31
CA CYS A 84 -12.13 -6.88 13.66
C CYS A 84 -13.51 -6.84 14.33
N PRO A 85 -13.78 -7.73 15.30
CA PRO A 85 -15.04 -7.73 16.04
C PRO A 85 -15.25 -6.46 16.87
N GLU A 86 -14.16 -5.90 17.42
CA GLU A 86 -14.17 -4.72 18.27
C GLU A 86 -12.89 -3.90 18.08
N VAL A 87 -13.06 -2.59 17.94
CA VAL A 87 -11.96 -1.63 17.86
C VAL A 87 -11.57 -1.18 19.26
N ASN A 88 -10.71 -1.95 19.91
CA ASN A 88 -10.14 -1.64 21.23
C ASN A 88 -8.72 -1.06 21.13
N ASP A 89 -8.11 -0.71 22.25
CA ASP A 89 -6.78 -0.09 22.28
C ASP A 89 -5.68 -1.04 21.78
N GLU A 90 -5.85 -2.34 21.97
CA GLU A 90 -4.93 -3.35 21.46
C GLU A 90 -4.97 -3.41 19.92
N VAL A 91 -6.15 -3.44 19.33
CA VAL A 91 -6.31 -3.41 17.86
C VAL A 91 -5.76 -2.11 17.28
N LYS A 92 -5.96 -0.97 17.93
CA LYS A 92 -5.38 0.31 17.51
C LYS A 92 -3.85 0.29 17.54
N ALA A 93 -3.25 -0.29 18.58
CA ALA A 93 -1.80 -0.44 18.68
C ALA A 93 -1.25 -1.36 17.58
N LEU A 94 -1.90 -2.51 17.34
CA LEU A 94 -1.55 -3.42 16.25
C LEU A 94 -1.66 -2.75 14.88
N SER A 95 -2.73 -1.97 14.65
CA SER A 95 -2.93 -1.22 13.41
C SER A 95 -1.81 -0.21 13.19
N HIS A 96 -1.43 0.54 14.21
CA HIS A 96 -0.35 1.51 14.12
C HIS A 96 1.01 0.85 13.83
N ASP A 97 1.29 -0.28 14.45
CA ASP A 97 2.49 -1.07 14.18
C ASP A 97 2.50 -1.60 12.73
N LEU A 98 1.34 -1.99 12.23
CA LEU A 98 1.17 -2.49 10.88
C LEU A 98 1.40 -1.41 9.81
N VAL A 99 0.85 -0.20 9.98
CA VAL A 99 1.07 0.89 8.99
C VAL A 99 2.54 1.32 8.97
N MET A 100 3.23 1.29 10.11
CA MET A 100 4.68 1.52 10.16
C MET A 100 5.47 0.41 9.47
N HIS A 101 5.07 -0.86 9.67
CA HIS A 101 5.65 -2.00 8.96
C HIS A 101 5.48 -1.87 7.45
N ILE A 102 4.26 -1.57 6.97
CA ILE A 102 3.98 -1.38 5.53
C ILE A 102 4.84 -0.25 4.95
N ALA A 103 5.01 0.86 5.66
CA ALA A 103 5.86 1.95 5.22
C ALA A 103 7.31 1.52 5.00
N ALA A 104 7.85 0.68 5.90
CA ALA A 104 9.24 0.23 5.89
C ALA A 104 9.48 -0.96 4.95
N ALA A 105 8.61 -1.97 4.98
CA ALA A 105 8.80 -3.25 4.29
C ALA A 105 8.27 -3.26 2.85
N ASN A 106 7.45 -2.27 2.47
CA ASN A 106 6.89 -2.11 1.11
C ASN A 106 6.29 -3.39 0.52
N PRO A 107 5.33 -4.06 1.19
CA PRO A 107 4.65 -5.21 0.63
C PRO A 107 3.85 -4.80 -0.61
N GLN A 108 3.58 -5.75 -1.49
CA GLN A 108 2.80 -5.53 -2.72
C GLN A 108 1.40 -6.13 -2.63
N PHE A 109 1.22 -7.19 -1.83
CA PHE A 109 -0.02 -7.94 -1.67
C PHE A 109 -0.27 -8.19 -0.20
N VAL A 110 -1.54 -8.41 0.19
CA VAL A 110 -1.85 -8.84 1.56
C VAL A 110 -1.43 -10.30 1.74
N ARG A 111 -1.81 -11.17 0.79
CA ARG A 111 -1.63 -12.63 0.86
C ARG A 111 -1.27 -13.25 -0.49
N ARG A 112 -0.89 -14.54 -0.47
CA ARG A 112 -0.40 -15.27 -1.66
C ARG A 112 -1.41 -15.35 -2.80
N ASP A 113 -2.68 -15.51 -2.50
CA ASP A 113 -3.75 -15.63 -3.48
C ASP A 113 -4.02 -14.34 -4.27
N GLU A 114 -3.52 -13.22 -3.78
CA GLU A 114 -3.56 -11.93 -4.48
C GLU A 114 -2.41 -11.74 -5.48
N VAL A 115 -1.36 -12.58 -5.41
CA VAL A 115 -0.22 -12.50 -6.34
C VAL A 115 -0.65 -13.00 -7.72
N PRO A 116 -0.58 -12.16 -8.77
CA PRO A 116 -0.98 -12.59 -10.11
C PRO A 116 -0.14 -13.77 -10.60
N THR A 117 -0.79 -14.76 -11.21
CA THR A 117 -0.14 -15.96 -11.76
C THR A 117 0.98 -15.59 -12.73
N ASP A 118 0.76 -14.60 -13.59
CA ASP A 118 1.76 -14.12 -14.55
C ASP A 118 3.03 -13.59 -13.86
N ASN A 119 2.89 -12.97 -12.68
CA ASN A 119 4.05 -12.50 -11.91
C ASN A 119 4.86 -13.68 -11.37
N LEU A 120 4.18 -14.70 -10.87
CA LEU A 120 4.82 -15.93 -10.38
C LEU A 120 5.49 -16.71 -11.50
N GLU A 121 4.88 -16.80 -12.68
CA GLU A 121 5.45 -17.49 -13.85
C GLU A 121 6.71 -16.77 -14.33
N LYS A 122 6.68 -15.45 -14.46
CA LYS A 122 7.86 -14.64 -14.81
C LYS A 122 8.99 -14.79 -13.79
N GLU A 123 8.67 -14.72 -12.50
CA GLU A 123 9.68 -14.89 -11.43
C GLU A 123 10.27 -16.30 -11.48
N ARG A 124 9.44 -17.33 -11.66
CA ARG A 124 9.88 -18.72 -11.82
C ARG A 124 10.77 -18.91 -13.04
N GLU A 125 10.43 -18.30 -14.16
CA GLU A 125 11.22 -18.37 -15.41
C GLU A 125 12.60 -17.72 -15.21
N VAL A 126 12.65 -16.51 -14.63
CA VAL A 126 13.89 -15.80 -14.33
C VAL A 126 14.79 -16.63 -13.40
N LEU A 127 14.22 -17.15 -12.30
CA LEU A 127 14.96 -17.96 -11.33
C LEU A 127 15.46 -19.27 -11.93
N THR A 128 14.66 -19.91 -12.79
CA THR A 128 15.06 -21.14 -13.51
C THR A 128 16.25 -20.87 -14.43
N GLN A 129 16.17 -19.78 -15.21
CA GLN A 129 17.24 -19.42 -16.14
C GLN A 129 18.54 -19.07 -15.40
N GLN A 130 18.45 -18.37 -14.27
CA GLN A 130 19.61 -18.06 -13.42
C GLN A 130 20.27 -19.35 -12.90
N ALA A 131 19.48 -20.28 -12.37
CA ALA A 131 20.01 -21.53 -11.83
C ALA A 131 20.64 -22.43 -12.91
N LEU A 132 20.08 -22.46 -14.12
CA LEU A 132 20.65 -23.16 -15.28
C LEU A 132 21.98 -22.54 -15.71
N ASN A 133 22.07 -21.22 -15.75
CA ASN A 133 23.28 -20.49 -16.09
C ASN A 133 24.42 -20.73 -15.06
N GLU A 134 24.06 -21.05 -13.81
CA GLU A 134 25.00 -21.47 -12.76
C GLU A 134 25.50 -22.95 -12.96
N GLY A 135 25.03 -23.63 -13.99
CA GLY A 135 25.41 -25.00 -14.30
C GLY A 135 24.85 -26.06 -13.36
N LYS A 136 23.74 -25.76 -12.67
CA LYS A 136 23.09 -26.69 -11.74
C LYS A 136 22.34 -27.80 -12.51
N PRO A 137 22.35 -29.07 -12.04
CA PRO A 137 21.51 -30.12 -12.60
C PRO A 137 20.02 -29.79 -12.51
N ALA A 138 19.21 -30.16 -13.52
CA ALA A 138 17.79 -29.81 -13.62
C ALA A 138 16.97 -30.14 -12.35
N LYS A 139 17.24 -31.31 -11.72
CA LYS A 139 16.57 -31.72 -10.49
C LYS A 139 16.88 -30.81 -9.27
N ILE A 140 18.08 -30.24 -9.26
CA ILE A 140 18.50 -29.28 -8.24
C ILE A 140 17.89 -27.93 -8.54
N VAL A 141 17.80 -27.52 -9.81
CA VAL A 141 17.15 -26.26 -10.25
C VAL A 141 15.71 -26.20 -9.77
N GLU A 142 14.91 -27.24 -9.96
CA GLU A 142 13.50 -27.28 -9.53
C GLU A 142 13.35 -27.02 -8.02
N ARG A 143 14.18 -27.68 -7.19
CA ARG A 143 14.19 -27.48 -5.74
C ARG A 143 14.62 -26.06 -5.34
N MET A 144 15.63 -25.52 -6.01
CA MET A 144 16.13 -24.16 -5.76
C MET A 144 15.08 -23.12 -6.14
N VAL A 145 14.43 -23.27 -7.29
CA VAL A 145 13.35 -22.36 -7.74
C VAL A 145 12.19 -22.40 -6.75
N GLY A 146 11.77 -23.58 -6.30
CA GLY A 146 10.75 -23.70 -5.26
C GLY A 146 11.09 -22.91 -3.99
N GLY A 147 12.32 -23.07 -3.48
CA GLY A 147 12.78 -22.33 -2.29
C GLY A 147 12.86 -20.81 -2.51
N ARG A 148 13.23 -20.36 -3.71
CA ARG A 148 13.28 -18.93 -4.05
C ARG A 148 11.88 -18.33 -4.22
N ILE A 149 10.92 -19.09 -4.76
CA ILE A 149 9.50 -18.65 -4.82
C ILE A 149 8.91 -18.52 -3.42
N GLU A 150 9.22 -19.41 -2.48
CA GLU A 150 8.82 -19.25 -1.08
C GLU A 150 9.43 -17.99 -0.45
N LYS A 151 10.66 -17.65 -0.80
CA LYS A 151 11.29 -16.40 -0.37
C LYS A 151 10.60 -15.17 -0.99
N TYR A 152 10.26 -15.24 -2.26
CA TYR A 152 9.52 -14.19 -2.97
C TYR A 152 8.18 -13.89 -2.27
N TYR A 153 7.40 -14.91 -1.91
CA TYR A 153 6.17 -14.69 -1.14
C TYR A 153 6.42 -13.95 0.18
N LYS A 154 7.48 -14.33 0.91
CA LYS A 154 7.85 -13.64 2.16
C LYS A 154 8.32 -12.20 1.96
N GLU A 155 8.74 -11.84 0.76
CA GLU A 155 9.14 -10.48 0.43
C GLU A 155 7.95 -9.61 0.01
N VAL A 156 7.00 -10.15 -0.76
CA VAL A 156 5.91 -9.36 -1.36
C VAL A 156 4.57 -9.47 -0.63
N CYS A 157 4.32 -10.54 0.14
CA CYS A 157 3.06 -10.76 0.85
C CYS A 157 3.15 -10.25 2.29
N LEU A 158 2.37 -9.24 2.62
CA LEU A 158 2.37 -8.57 3.92
C LEU A 158 2.25 -9.55 5.10
N LEU A 159 1.32 -10.50 5.03
CA LEU A 159 1.09 -11.47 6.12
C LEU A 159 2.28 -12.38 6.39
N GLU A 160 3.16 -12.59 5.40
CA GLU A 160 4.32 -13.48 5.51
C GLU A 160 5.62 -12.75 5.82
N GLN A 161 5.64 -11.43 5.67
CA GLN A 161 6.84 -10.65 5.95
C GLN A 161 7.26 -10.78 7.42
N PRO A 162 8.58 -10.89 7.70
CA PRO A 162 9.09 -10.73 9.06
C PRO A 162 8.70 -9.37 9.60
N PHE A 163 8.16 -9.31 10.82
CA PHE A 163 7.70 -8.05 11.39
C PHE A 163 8.88 -7.13 11.72
N VAL A 164 8.83 -5.87 11.31
CA VAL A 164 9.98 -4.95 11.40
C VAL A 164 10.46 -4.67 12.83
N LYS A 165 9.58 -4.77 13.83
CA LYS A 165 9.94 -4.59 15.23
C LYS A 165 10.42 -5.88 15.93
N ASP A 166 10.03 -7.04 15.37
CA ASP A 166 10.40 -8.36 15.88
C ASP A 166 10.50 -9.34 14.71
N PRO A 167 11.68 -9.47 14.07
CA PRO A 167 11.87 -10.33 12.90
C PRO A 167 11.72 -11.83 13.14
N ASP A 168 11.63 -12.27 14.41
CA ASP A 168 11.41 -13.69 14.77
C ASP A 168 9.95 -14.12 14.55
N ILE A 169 9.05 -13.16 14.35
CA ILE A 169 7.66 -13.41 14.01
C ILE A 169 7.30 -12.74 12.68
N ASN A 170 6.30 -13.29 11.99
CA ASN A 170 5.71 -12.66 10.81
C ASN A 170 4.50 -11.79 11.20
N VAL A 171 3.99 -11.01 10.24
CA VAL A 171 2.81 -10.13 10.44
C VAL A 171 1.58 -10.94 10.87
N THR A 172 1.34 -12.14 10.33
CA THR A 172 0.24 -13.02 10.76
C THR A 172 0.30 -13.31 12.26
N LYS A 173 1.48 -13.67 12.76
CA LYS A 173 1.69 -13.96 14.18
C LYS A 173 1.57 -12.71 15.04
N MET A 174 2.04 -11.57 14.53
CA MET A 174 1.90 -10.27 15.20
C MET A 174 0.43 -9.90 15.39
N LEU A 175 -0.43 -10.12 14.39
CA LEU A 175 -1.88 -9.87 14.48
C LEU A 175 -2.58 -10.81 15.48
N GLY A 176 -2.09 -12.03 15.65
CA GLY A 176 -2.56 -12.98 16.66
C GLY A 176 -4.05 -13.34 16.57
N GLY A 177 -4.65 -13.21 15.39
CA GLY A 177 -6.09 -13.47 15.17
C GLY A 177 -7.04 -12.38 15.73
N LYS A 178 -6.52 -11.22 16.16
CA LYS A 178 -7.31 -10.12 16.74
C LYS A 178 -7.96 -9.23 15.68
N ALA A 179 -7.35 -9.18 14.50
CA ALA A 179 -7.85 -8.46 13.33
C ALA A 179 -7.36 -9.14 12.05
N ASP A 180 -8.11 -8.96 10.98
CA ASP A 180 -7.73 -9.36 9.63
C ASP A 180 -7.45 -8.13 8.77
N ILE A 181 -6.47 -8.22 7.87
CA ILE A 181 -6.17 -7.18 6.92
C ILE A 181 -7.11 -7.33 5.72
N VAL A 182 -7.96 -6.33 5.50
CA VAL A 182 -8.85 -6.28 4.34
C VAL A 182 -8.07 -5.81 3.11
N ARG A 183 -7.38 -4.70 3.24
CA ARG A 183 -6.56 -4.09 2.18
C ARG A 183 -5.63 -3.04 2.75
N PHE A 184 -4.64 -2.65 1.98
CA PHE A 184 -3.77 -1.51 2.27
C PHE A 184 -3.41 -0.76 0.99
N VAL A 185 -2.89 0.43 1.16
CA VAL A 185 -2.23 1.20 0.10
C VAL A 185 -0.99 1.88 0.66
N ARG A 186 0.07 1.87 -0.13
CA ARG A 186 1.29 2.63 0.14
C ARG A 186 1.60 3.48 -1.09
N PHE A 187 1.70 4.77 -0.87
CA PHE A 187 2.11 5.73 -1.90
C PHE A 187 3.43 6.38 -1.50
N GLU A 188 4.31 6.54 -2.46
CA GLU A 188 5.52 7.34 -2.30
C GLU A 188 5.47 8.53 -3.26
N ARG A 189 5.84 9.71 -2.76
CA ARG A 189 5.84 10.92 -3.57
C ARG A 189 6.87 10.81 -4.70
N GLY A 190 6.44 11.00 -5.93
CA GLY A 190 7.28 10.95 -7.13
C GLY A 190 7.22 9.62 -7.89
N GLU A 191 6.48 8.63 -7.38
CA GLU A 191 6.17 7.40 -8.14
C GLU A 191 5.17 7.65 -9.27
#